data_2382659768ea977c151fa21e7811e746
#
_entry.id   2382659768ea977c151fa21e7811e746
#
_cell.length_a   1.000
_cell.length_b   1.000
_cell.length_c   1.000
_cell.angle_alpha   90.00
_cell.angle_beta   90.00
_cell.angle_gamma   90.00
#
_symmetry.space_group_name_H-M   'P 1'
#
loop_
_entity.id
_entity.type
_entity.pdbx_description
1 polymer ?
#
loop_
_entity_poly.entity_id
_entity_poly.type
_entity_poly.pdbx_seq_one_letter_code
_entity_poly.pdbx_strand_id
1 'polypeptide(L)'
;MFERAGRRTGLGGALTYAGDTKVKDSFREEWGINTGASVLKTITMPSSDVIEQALDVYQTGLRKPSYMLWVVDYSGSMSGKGKSGAVKGLQAALDTDQARASHIEPGDDDVNVFIPFNGDAKVAQTAQDKQTATLLTAGENQPASGGTDIYNALEVALRNLPSDRDDYTVAIALLTDGQSQTGKLDEFKQQYKRDGKGVPIFSIMFGDADPEQLNDLATLSNGKVFDGRNGDLSSIFREVKGYN
;
A
#
# COMPACT_ATOMS: atom_id res chain seq x y z
N MET A 1 -12.06 -23.63 29.78
CA MET A 1 -11.85 -24.30 28.45
C MET A 1 -10.37 -24.31 28.07
N PHE A 2 -9.65 -23.17 28.09
CA PHE A 2 -8.23 -23.09 27.70
C PHE A 2 -7.28 -23.85 28.62
N GLU A 3 -7.49 -23.83 29.92
CA GLU A 3 -6.71 -24.61 30.90
C GLU A 3 -6.80 -26.11 30.66
N ARG A 4 -8.01 -26.63 30.37
CA ARG A 4 -8.23 -28.06 30.06
C ARG A 4 -7.56 -28.50 28.76
N ALA A 5 -7.28 -27.55 27.84
CA ALA A 5 -6.57 -27.81 26.59
C ALA A 5 -5.06 -27.59 26.71
N GLY A 6 -4.53 -27.36 27.90
CA GLY A 6 -3.12 -27.10 28.12
C GLY A 6 -2.63 -25.78 27.54
N ARG A 7 -3.51 -24.79 27.34
CA ARG A 7 -3.15 -23.46 26.82
C ARG A 7 -2.90 -22.51 27.98
N ARG A 8 -1.97 -21.60 27.80
CA ARG A 8 -1.75 -20.49 28.74
C ARG A 8 -3.00 -19.64 28.87
N THR A 9 -3.39 -19.29 30.10
CA THR A 9 -4.54 -18.44 30.41
C THR A 9 -4.20 -16.95 30.47
N GLY A 10 -2.92 -16.61 30.28
CA GLY A 10 -2.42 -15.24 30.23
C GLY A 10 -0.94 -15.20 29.87
N LEU A 11 -0.45 -14.02 29.51
CA LEU A 11 0.95 -13.81 29.13
C LEU A 11 1.95 -14.07 30.27
N GLY A 12 1.51 -13.94 31.53
CA GLY A 12 2.31 -14.21 32.73
C GLY A 12 2.07 -15.56 33.39
N GLY A 13 1.18 -16.40 32.83
CA GLY A 13 0.83 -17.70 33.41
C GLY A 13 1.84 -18.79 33.07
N ALA A 14 2.21 -19.62 34.08
CA ALA A 14 2.93 -20.86 33.82
C ALA A 14 2.11 -21.79 32.93
N LEU A 15 2.78 -22.68 32.22
CA LEU A 15 2.11 -23.82 31.56
C LEU A 15 1.58 -24.72 32.67
N THR A 16 0.29 -24.63 32.96
CA THR A 16 -0.37 -25.48 33.98
C THR A 16 -1.45 -26.29 33.30
N TYR A 17 -1.60 -27.52 33.77
CA TYR A 17 -2.73 -28.38 33.43
C TYR A 17 -3.69 -28.51 34.61
N ALA A 18 -3.57 -27.67 35.65
CA ALA A 18 -4.43 -27.62 36.84
C ALA A 18 -4.63 -29.00 37.53
N GLY A 19 -3.66 -29.89 37.44
CA GLY A 19 -3.73 -31.23 38.02
C GLY A 19 -4.63 -32.22 37.26
N ASP A 20 -5.20 -31.85 36.12
CA ASP A 20 -6.00 -32.77 35.31
C ASP A 20 -5.08 -33.74 34.55
N THR A 21 -5.17 -35.01 34.90
CA THR A 21 -4.33 -36.09 34.34
C THR A 21 -4.53 -36.26 32.82
N LYS A 22 -5.71 -35.89 32.29
CA LYS A 22 -5.97 -35.96 30.83
C LYS A 22 -5.18 -34.93 30.05
N VAL A 23 -4.82 -33.82 30.67
CA VAL A 23 -4.04 -32.76 30.05
C VAL A 23 -2.54 -33.00 30.22
N LYS A 24 -2.14 -33.78 31.24
CA LYS A 24 -0.74 -34.14 31.50
C LYS A 24 -0.07 -34.79 30.29
N ASP A 25 -0.81 -35.60 29.54
CA ASP A 25 -0.31 -36.27 28.34
C ASP A 25 0.02 -35.30 27.19
N SER A 26 -0.48 -34.08 27.25
CA SER A 26 -0.19 -33.02 26.31
C SER A 26 1.11 -32.26 26.61
N PHE A 27 1.71 -32.48 27.78
CA PHE A 27 2.94 -31.83 28.25
C PHE A 27 4.06 -32.87 28.40
N ARG A 28 4.53 -33.41 27.29
CA ARG A 28 5.58 -34.40 27.31
C ARG A 28 6.95 -33.74 27.21
N GLU A 29 7.79 -33.91 28.22
CA GLU A 29 9.15 -33.41 28.25
C GLU A 29 10.00 -33.98 27.10
N GLU A 30 9.72 -35.21 26.69
CA GLU A 30 10.33 -35.87 25.51
C GLU A 30 10.09 -35.15 24.20
N TRP A 31 9.08 -34.25 24.15
CA TRP A 31 8.81 -33.36 23.01
C TRP A 31 9.47 -31.98 23.17
N GLY A 32 10.38 -31.83 24.13
CA GLY A 32 11.07 -30.56 24.40
C GLY A 32 10.22 -29.52 25.13
N ILE A 33 9.06 -29.91 25.71
CA ILE A 33 8.21 -29.01 26.47
C ILE A 33 8.75 -28.92 27.90
N ASN A 34 9.36 -27.80 28.26
CA ASN A 34 9.80 -27.55 29.63
C ASN A 34 8.64 -27.00 30.48
N THR A 35 8.01 -27.87 31.24
CA THR A 35 6.90 -27.50 32.15
C THR A 35 7.37 -26.74 33.39
N GLY A 36 8.65 -26.87 33.74
CA GLY A 36 9.29 -26.15 34.88
C GLY A 36 9.92 -24.82 34.47
N ALA A 37 9.83 -24.44 33.19
CA ALA A 37 10.39 -23.16 32.75
C ALA A 37 9.73 -22.00 33.49
N SER A 38 10.54 -21.19 34.18
CA SER A 38 10.07 -19.95 34.75
C SER A 38 9.45 -19.09 33.66
N VAL A 39 8.33 -18.44 33.98
CA VAL A 39 7.68 -17.49 33.08
C VAL A 39 8.70 -16.47 32.64
N LEU A 40 8.89 -16.30 31.32
CA LEU A 40 9.69 -15.21 30.80
C LEU A 40 9.13 -13.91 31.36
N LYS A 41 10.00 -13.09 31.93
CA LYS A 41 9.61 -11.74 32.39
C LYS A 41 8.91 -11.05 31.22
N THR A 42 7.70 -10.59 31.43
CA THR A 42 7.02 -9.74 30.46
C THR A 42 7.84 -8.48 30.23
N ILE A 43 8.15 -8.19 28.98
CA ILE A 43 8.73 -6.90 28.62
C ILE A 43 7.64 -5.87 28.89
N THR A 44 7.96 -4.85 29.68
CA THR A 44 7.05 -3.72 29.86
C THR A 44 6.87 -3.03 28.51
N MET A 45 5.62 -2.87 28.07
CA MET A 45 5.33 -2.12 26.85
C MET A 45 5.88 -0.69 27.02
N PRO A 46 6.58 -0.15 26.01
CA PRO A 46 6.97 1.26 26.01
C PRO A 46 5.75 2.17 26.14
N SER A 47 5.94 3.39 26.63
CA SER A 47 4.89 4.41 26.61
C SER A 47 4.52 4.77 25.16
N SER A 48 3.33 5.34 24.95
CA SER A 48 2.92 5.84 23.63
C SER A 48 3.94 6.78 23.02
N ASP A 49 4.49 7.68 23.81
CA ASP A 49 5.49 8.66 23.34
C ASP A 49 6.77 8.00 22.81
N VAL A 50 7.22 6.90 23.46
CA VAL A 50 8.39 6.13 22.99
C VAL A 50 8.06 5.38 21.69
N ILE A 51 6.85 4.87 21.57
CA ILE A 51 6.39 4.20 20.34
C ILE A 51 6.30 5.22 19.20
N GLU A 52 5.72 6.38 19.44
CA GLU A 52 5.63 7.47 18.46
C GLU A 52 7.02 7.94 18.00
N GLN A 53 7.94 8.17 18.93
CA GLN A 53 9.32 8.52 18.59
C GLN A 53 10.03 7.44 17.78
N ALA A 54 9.82 6.16 18.11
CA ALA A 54 10.40 5.05 17.35
C ALA A 54 9.84 4.96 15.93
N LEU A 55 8.53 5.21 15.76
CA LEU A 55 7.88 5.27 14.45
C LEU A 55 8.39 6.46 13.64
N ASP A 56 8.55 7.63 14.25
CA ASP A 56 9.09 8.81 13.58
C ASP A 56 10.53 8.57 13.09
N VAL A 57 11.41 8.04 13.95
CA VAL A 57 12.78 7.66 13.56
C VAL A 57 12.78 6.63 12.43
N TYR A 58 11.89 5.65 12.46
CA TYR A 58 11.75 4.66 11.38
C TYR A 58 11.35 5.33 10.07
N GLN A 59 10.33 6.16 10.08
CA GLN A 59 9.80 6.82 8.90
C GLN A 59 10.78 7.82 8.27
N THR A 60 11.55 8.53 9.10
CA THR A 60 12.42 9.63 8.64
C THR A 60 13.85 9.19 8.33
N GLY A 61 14.35 8.09 8.91
CA GLY A 61 15.76 7.77 8.78
C GLY A 61 16.13 6.29 8.65
N LEU A 62 15.22 5.36 8.93
CA LEU A 62 15.57 3.93 8.90
C LEU A 62 14.93 3.16 7.75
N ARG A 63 13.78 3.60 7.25
CA ARG A 63 13.16 2.95 6.09
C ARG A 63 13.87 3.36 4.80
N LYS A 64 13.83 2.48 3.83
CA LYS A 64 14.26 2.79 2.48
C LYS A 64 13.32 3.86 1.89
N PRO A 65 13.84 4.89 1.19
CA PRO A 65 12.98 5.88 0.53
C PRO A 65 11.99 5.24 -0.44
N SER A 66 10.82 5.82 -0.54
CA SER A 66 9.80 5.37 -1.49
C SER A 66 9.88 6.13 -2.81
N TYR A 67 9.66 5.43 -3.92
CA TYR A 67 9.45 6.02 -5.24
C TYR A 67 8.06 5.60 -5.75
N MET A 68 7.08 6.47 -5.59
CA MET A 68 5.69 6.17 -5.88
C MET A 68 5.22 6.88 -7.15
N LEU A 69 4.68 6.10 -8.09
CA LEU A 69 4.06 6.63 -9.30
C LEU A 69 2.54 6.56 -9.17
N TRP A 70 1.91 7.72 -9.04
CA TRP A 70 0.47 7.89 -8.91
C TRP A 70 -0.17 8.05 -10.29
N VAL A 71 -0.68 6.96 -10.85
CA VAL A 71 -1.34 6.88 -12.15
C VAL A 71 -2.83 7.03 -11.94
N VAL A 72 -3.38 8.21 -12.20
CA VAL A 72 -4.73 8.55 -11.78
C VAL A 72 -5.60 8.90 -12.99
N ASP A 73 -6.72 8.20 -13.08
CA ASP A 73 -7.71 8.39 -14.14
C ASP A 73 -8.45 9.73 -13.99
N TYR A 74 -8.47 10.48 -15.09
CA TYR A 74 -9.23 11.71 -15.28
C TYR A 74 -10.07 11.64 -16.57
N SER A 75 -10.53 10.44 -16.93
CA SER A 75 -11.49 10.24 -18.04
C SER A 75 -12.82 10.93 -17.74
N GLY A 76 -13.70 10.98 -18.74
CA GLY A 76 -14.98 11.68 -18.61
C GLY A 76 -15.89 11.10 -17.53
N SER A 77 -15.84 9.78 -17.26
CA SER A 77 -16.58 9.09 -16.20
C SER A 77 -16.16 9.52 -14.80
N MET A 78 -14.90 9.89 -14.62
CA MET A 78 -14.37 10.40 -13.35
C MET A 78 -14.91 11.79 -12.95
N SER A 79 -15.71 12.46 -13.80
CA SER A 79 -16.28 13.77 -13.49
C SER A 79 -17.09 13.74 -12.18
N GLY A 80 -16.95 14.78 -11.36
CA GLY A 80 -17.69 14.93 -10.11
C GLY A 80 -17.13 14.06 -8.98
N LYS A 81 -17.84 13.01 -8.59
CA LYS A 81 -17.47 12.19 -7.41
C LYS A 81 -16.17 11.42 -7.59
N GLY A 82 -15.88 10.92 -8.78
CA GLY A 82 -14.65 10.20 -9.09
C GLY A 82 -13.43 11.09 -8.87
N LYS A 83 -13.39 12.23 -9.56
CA LYS A 83 -12.32 13.23 -9.39
C LYS A 83 -12.18 13.70 -7.95
N SER A 84 -13.31 14.04 -7.30
CA SER A 84 -13.29 14.48 -5.90
C SER A 84 -12.74 13.39 -4.97
N GLY A 85 -13.09 12.13 -5.21
CA GLY A 85 -12.55 10.99 -4.46
C GLY A 85 -11.06 10.79 -4.68
N ALA A 86 -10.59 10.87 -5.94
CA ALA A 86 -9.18 10.76 -6.29
C ALA A 86 -8.34 11.84 -5.61
N VAL A 87 -8.79 13.10 -5.67
CA VAL A 87 -8.12 14.24 -5.00
C VAL A 87 -8.04 14.04 -3.50
N LYS A 88 -9.14 13.65 -2.85
CA LYS A 88 -9.14 13.34 -1.40
C LYS A 88 -8.22 12.18 -1.05
N GLY A 89 -8.18 11.15 -1.90
CA GLY A 89 -7.26 10.03 -1.73
C GLY A 89 -5.80 10.48 -1.79
N LEU A 90 -5.43 11.27 -2.79
CA LEU A 90 -4.10 11.85 -2.90
C LEU A 90 -3.76 12.74 -1.69
N GLN A 91 -4.69 13.58 -1.24
CA GLN A 91 -4.52 14.39 -0.03
C GLN A 91 -4.24 13.51 1.20
N ALA A 92 -5.04 12.46 1.40
CA ALA A 92 -4.87 11.54 2.54
C ALA A 92 -3.52 10.82 2.56
N ALA A 93 -2.90 10.58 1.39
CA ALA A 93 -1.61 9.91 1.27
C ALA A 93 -0.41 10.85 1.25
N LEU A 94 -0.58 12.08 0.77
CA LEU A 94 0.51 12.99 0.43
C LEU A 94 0.48 14.33 1.19
N ASP A 95 -0.68 14.72 1.76
CA ASP A 95 -0.73 15.88 2.64
C ASP A 95 0.00 15.54 3.96
N THR A 96 1.00 16.33 4.30
CA THR A 96 1.92 16.02 5.42
C THR A 96 1.17 15.87 6.74
N ASP A 97 0.20 16.72 7.02
CA ASP A 97 -0.52 16.70 8.30
C ASP A 97 -1.49 15.52 8.38
N GLN A 98 -2.19 15.20 7.27
CA GLN A 98 -3.10 14.05 7.21
C GLN A 98 -2.33 12.72 7.20
N ALA A 99 -1.22 12.64 6.48
CA ALA A 99 -0.38 11.45 6.37
C ALA A 99 0.32 11.14 7.70
N ARG A 100 0.75 12.17 8.45
CA ARG A 100 1.37 12.05 9.78
C ARG A 100 0.44 11.36 10.77
N ALA A 101 -0.84 11.71 10.77
CA ALA A 101 -1.83 11.06 11.64
C ALA A 101 -1.95 9.55 11.42
N SER A 102 -1.47 9.05 10.27
CA SER A 102 -1.47 7.63 9.88
C SER A 102 -0.06 7.02 9.82
N HIS A 103 0.97 7.73 10.23
CA HIS A 103 2.38 7.34 10.17
C HIS A 103 2.85 6.91 8.77
N ILE A 104 2.37 7.60 7.74
CA ILE A 104 2.74 7.38 6.33
C ILE A 104 3.20 8.67 5.64
N GLU A 105 3.61 9.65 6.40
CA GLU A 105 4.09 10.93 5.86
C GLU A 105 5.27 10.72 4.89
N PRO A 106 5.38 11.57 3.85
CA PRO A 106 6.54 11.55 2.96
C PRO A 106 7.83 11.80 3.75
N GLY A 107 8.84 10.97 3.50
CA GLY A 107 10.20 11.18 4.01
C GLY A 107 10.95 12.23 3.18
N ASP A 108 12.14 12.62 3.67
CA ASP A 108 12.96 13.65 3.02
C ASP A 108 13.53 13.20 1.66
N ASP A 109 13.70 11.88 1.46
CA ASP A 109 14.22 11.31 0.22
C ASP A 109 13.14 10.62 -0.63
N ASP A 110 11.86 10.74 -0.24
CA ASP A 110 10.74 10.14 -1.00
C ASP A 110 10.49 10.89 -2.30
N VAL A 111 10.21 10.14 -3.35
CA VAL A 111 9.84 10.66 -4.66
C VAL A 111 8.40 10.27 -5.00
N ASN A 112 7.59 11.24 -5.38
CA ASN A 112 6.22 11.03 -5.84
C ASN A 112 6.07 11.59 -7.25
N VAL A 113 5.66 10.75 -8.19
CA VAL A 113 5.41 11.12 -9.59
C VAL A 113 3.93 11.06 -9.86
N PHE A 114 3.31 12.15 -10.30
CA PHE A 114 1.91 12.21 -10.65
C PHE A 114 1.71 12.10 -12.16
N ILE A 115 0.94 11.12 -12.58
CA ILE A 115 0.64 10.78 -13.97
C ILE A 115 -0.88 10.75 -14.15
N PRO A 116 -1.52 11.90 -14.38
CA PRO A 116 -2.92 11.92 -14.78
C PRO A 116 -3.09 11.36 -16.17
N PHE A 117 -4.14 10.58 -16.37
CA PHE A 117 -4.44 10.01 -17.68
C PHE A 117 -5.93 10.05 -18.02
N ASN A 118 -6.21 9.93 -19.29
CA ASN A 118 -7.51 9.69 -19.90
C ASN A 118 -7.31 8.80 -21.15
N GLY A 119 -7.68 9.21 -22.35
CA GLY A 119 -7.25 8.56 -23.59
C GLY A 119 -5.76 8.73 -23.90
N ASP A 120 -5.06 9.59 -23.15
CA ASP A 120 -3.62 9.84 -23.23
C ASP A 120 -3.04 10.01 -21.81
N ALA A 121 -1.73 9.98 -21.69
CA ALA A 121 -1.05 10.08 -20.41
C ALA A 121 0.28 10.84 -20.53
N LYS A 122 0.61 11.61 -19.48
CA LYS A 122 1.91 12.29 -19.34
C LYS A 122 2.24 12.52 -17.88
N VAL A 123 3.51 12.64 -17.54
CA VAL A 123 3.92 13.13 -16.23
C VAL A 123 3.49 14.59 -16.10
N ALA A 124 2.65 14.90 -15.12
CA ALA A 124 2.21 16.26 -14.85
C ALA A 124 3.10 16.95 -13.81
N GLN A 125 3.54 16.20 -12.79
CA GLN A 125 4.32 16.72 -11.69
C GLN A 125 5.18 15.63 -11.06
N THR A 126 6.38 15.98 -10.64
CA THR A 126 7.21 15.17 -9.74
C THR A 126 7.49 16.00 -8.49
N ALA A 127 7.30 15.40 -7.33
CA ALA A 127 7.63 15.98 -6.05
C ALA A 127 8.68 15.12 -5.36
N GLN A 128 9.75 15.74 -4.90
CA GLN A 128 10.77 15.16 -4.03
C GLN A 128 10.58 15.68 -2.62
N ASP A 129 11.10 14.94 -1.67
CA ASP A 129 11.00 15.29 -0.26
C ASP A 129 9.51 15.47 0.15
N LYS A 130 9.28 16.40 1.04
CA LYS A 130 7.93 16.75 1.53
C LYS A 130 7.20 17.76 0.62
N GLN A 131 7.70 18.03 -0.59
CA GLN A 131 7.12 19.05 -1.49
C GLN A 131 5.90 18.54 -2.28
N THR A 132 5.04 17.78 -1.66
CA THR A 132 3.87 17.14 -2.30
C THR A 132 2.74 18.10 -2.65
N ALA A 133 2.74 19.33 -2.12
CA ALA A 133 1.70 20.33 -2.37
C ALA A 133 1.53 20.69 -3.86
N THR A 134 2.62 20.71 -4.64
CA THR A 134 2.57 20.95 -6.08
C THR A 134 1.85 19.84 -6.83
N LEU A 135 2.04 18.60 -6.38
CA LEU A 135 1.37 17.42 -6.93
C LEU A 135 -0.13 17.43 -6.59
N LEU A 136 -0.49 17.77 -5.36
CA LEU A 136 -1.89 17.90 -4.94
C LEU A 136 -2.60 18.99 -5.77
N THR A 137 -1.97 20.16 -5.93
CA THR A 137 -2.49 21.26 -6.77
C THR A 137 -2.65 20.82 -8.24
N ALA A 138 -1.72 20.03 -8.78
CA ALA A 138 -1.84 19.48 -10.12
C ALA A 138 -3.05 18.55 -10.24
N GLY A 139 -3.27 17.68 -9.26
CA GLY A 139 -4.43 16.78 -9.21
C GLY A 139 -5.77 17.53 -9.13
N GLU A 140 -5.85 18.57 -8.30
CA GLU A 140 -7.05 19.41 -8.18
C GLU A 140 -7.41 20.13 -9.49
N ASN A 141 -6.41 20.65 -10.18
CA ASN A 141 -6.58 21.40 -11.42
C ASN A 141 -6.75 20.51 -12.66
N GLN A 142 -6.49 19.23 -12.59
CA GLN A 142 -6.62 18.32 -13.74
C GLN A 142 -8.08 18.20 -14.17
N PRO A 143 -8.46 18.53 -15.43
CA PRO A 143 -9.82 18.34 -15.91
C PRO A 143 -10.13 16.86 -16.14
N ALA A 144 -11.36 16.44 -15.81
CA ALA A 144 -11.85 15.11 -16.14
C ALA A 144 -12.57 15.15 -17.50
N SER A 145 -12.03 14.44 -18.50
CA SER A 145 -12.56 14.41 -19.86
C SER A 145 -11.92 13.30 -20.72
N GLY A 146 -12.56 12.94 -21.82
CA GLY A 146 -12.02 11.97 -22.78
C GLY A 146 -12.25 10.50 -22.38
N GLY A 147 -11.53 9.60 -23.06
CA GLY A 147 -11.59 8.16 -22.84
C GLY A 147 -10.66 7.67 -21.74
N THR A 148 -10.40 6.34 -21.74
CA THR A 148 -9.56 5.68 -20.72
C THR A 148 -8.56 4.77 -21.41
N ASP A 149 -7.25 5.00 -21.24
CA ASP A 149 -6.19 4.11 -21.72
C ASP A 149 -5.19 3.80 -20.59
N ILE A 150 -5.51 2.79 -19.79
CA ILE A 150 -4.71 2.34 -18.64
C ILE A 150 -3.31 1.90 -19.10
N TYR A 151 -3.22 1.18 -20.23
CA TYR A 151 -1.93 0.63 -20.68
C TYR A 151 -0.97 1.73 -21.12
N ASN A 152 -1.44 2.74 -21.85
CA ASN A 152 -0.63 3.91 -22.16
C ASN A 152 -0.14 4.62 -20.89
N ALA A 153 -1.02 4.78 -19.89
CA ALA A 153 -0.67 5.40 -18.63
C ALA A 153 0.39 4.60 -17.85
N LEU A 154 0.25 3.28 -17.80
CA LEU A 154 1.24 2.40 -17.18
C LEU A 154 2.57 2.37 -17.95
N GLU A 155 2.54 2.46 -19.29
CA GLU A 155 3.77 2.62 -20.09
C GLU A 155 4.51 3.93 -19.77
N VAL A 156 3.77 5.03 -19.56
CA VAL A 156 4.37 6.28 -19.08
C VAL A 156 4.99 6.07 -17.71
N ALA A 157 4.32 5.35 -16.81
CA ALA A 157 4.89 5.04 -15.49
C ALA A 157 6.17 4.22 -15.62
N LEU A 158 6.20 3.18 -16.45
CA LEU A 158 7.40 2.36 -16.65
C LEU A 158 8.58 3.15 -17.20
N ARG A 159 8.35 4.12 -18.08
CA ARG A 159 9.40 5.00 -18.62
C ARG A 159 9.94 6.01 -17.60
N ASN A 160 9.22 6.20 -16.50
CA ASN A 160 9.59 7.12 -15.41
C ASN A 160 10.02 6.40 -14.13
N LEU A 161 10.32 5.13 -14.21
CA LEU A 161 10.94 4.40 -13.11
C LEU A 161 12.36 4.92 -12.86
N PRO A 162 12.84 4.97 -11.60
CA PRO A 162 14.19 5.40 -11.30
C PRO A 162 15.22 4.43 -11.90
N SER A 163 16.38 4.96 -12.30
CA SER A 163 17.53 4.14 -12.73
C SER A 163 18.07 3.30 -11.59
N ASP A 164 18.08 3.86 -10.37
CA ASP A 164 18.68 3.32 -9.16
C ASP A 164 17.60 2.67 -8.28
N ARG A 165 16.88 1.67 -8.85
CA ARG A 165 15.75 1.01 -8.17
C ARG A 165 16.13 0.36 -6.85
N ASP A 166 17.39 -0.08 -6.74
CA ASP A 166 17.87 -0.70 -5.51
C ASP A 166 17.96 0.31 -4.34
N ASP A 167 17.91 1.59 -4.60
CA ASP A 167 17.93 2.64 -3.58
C ASP A 167 16.53 3.01 -3.09
N TYR A 168 15.49 2.56 -3.79
CA TYR A 168 14.09 2.89 -3.48
C TYR A 168 13.23 1.66 -3.27
N THR A 169 12.19 1.81 -2.48
CA THR A 169 11.00 0.96 -2.55
C THR A 169 10.10 1.55 -3.63
N VAL A 170 9.98 0.87 -4.78
CA VAL A 170 9.28 1.40 -5.95
C VAL A 170 7.92 0.75 -6.11
N ALA A 171 6.86 1.53 -6.32
CA ALA A 171 5.53 1.03 -6.64
C ALA A 171 4.75 1.95 -7.58
N ILE A 172 3.76 1.37 -8.27
CA ILE A 172 2.79 2.10 -9.08
C ILE A 172 1.42 1.97 -8.41
N ALA A 173 0.77 3.09 -8.15
CA ALA A 173 -0.62 3.16 -7.68
C ALA A 173 -1.51 3.61 -8.84
N LEU A 174 -2.33 2.70 -9.35
CA LEU A 174 -3.28 2.94 -10.44
C LEU A 174 -4.68 3.16 -9.87
N LEU A 175 -5.28 4.32 -10.11
CA LEU A 175 -6.70 4.56 -9.83
C LEU A 175 -7.47 4.71 -11.14
N THR A 176 -8.54 3.94 -11.31
CA THR A 176 -9.43 4.03 -12.47
C THR A 176 -10.86 3.64 -12.15
N ASP A 177 -11.83 4.24 -12.82
CA ASP A 177 -13.24 3.86 -12.84
C ASP A 177 -13.69 3.28 -14.18
N GLY A 178 -12.78 3.12 -15.13
CA GLY A 178 -13.04 2.72 -16.49
C GLY A 178 -12.33 1.44 -16.94
N GLN A 179 -12.59 1.09 -18.18
CA GLN A 179 -11.99 -0.05 -18.86
C GLN A 179 -11.13 0.43 -20.02
N SER A 180 -9.96 -0.17 -20.17
CA SER A 180 -9.13 0.02 -21.36
C SER A 180 -9.40 -1.03 -22.43
N GLN A 181 -9.00 -0.73 -23.66
CA GLN A 181 -9.05 -1.70 -24.74
C GLN A 181 -8.18 -2.92 -24.41
N THR A 182 -8.77 -4.11 -24.38
CA THR A 182 -8.10 -5.36 -23.98
C THR A 182 -6.96 -5.77 -24.91
N GLY A 183 -6.97 -5.32 -26.18
CA GLY A 183 -5.92 -5.64 -27.16
C GLY A 183 -4.51 -5.19 -26.79
N LYS A 184 -4.35 -4.26 -25.88
CA LYS A 184 -3.03 -3.74 -25.46
C LYS A 184 -2.41 -4.47 -24.28
N LEU A 185 -3.14 -5.37 -23.62
CA LEU A 185 -2.64 -6.08 -22.43
C LEU A 185 -1.38 -6.90 -22.73
N ASP A 186 -1.33 -7.61 -23.83
CA ASP A 186 -0.20 -8.48 -24.17
C ASP A 186 1.06 -7.67 -24.51
N GLU A 187 0.90 -6.53 -25.18
CA GLU A 187 2.00 -5.59 -25.44
C GLU A 187 2.53 -5.03 -24.12
N PHE A 188 1.63 -4.60 -23.26
CA PHE A 188 2.01 -4.11 -21.93
C PHE A 188 2.70 -5.20 -21.08
N LYS A 189 2.20 -6.46 -21.09
CA LYS A 189 2.84 -7.58 -20.40
C LYS A 189 4.30 -7.79 -20.85
N GLN A 190 4.58 -7.65 -22.15
CA GLN A 190 5.94 -7.76 -22.67
C GLN A 190 6.81 -6.58 -22.22
N GLN A 191 6.28 -5.38 -22.26
CA GLN A 191 7.00 -4.20 -21.80
C GLN A 191 7.26 -4.25 -20.29
N TYR A 192 6.28 -4.63 -19.48
CA TYR A 192 6.44 -4.77 -18.03
C TYR A 192 7.54 -5.80 -17.68
N LYS A 193 7.58 -6.94 -18.36
CA LYS A 193 8.63 -7.95 -18.15
C LYS A 193 10.04 -7.43 -18.43
N ARG A 194 10.17 -6.51 -19.37
CA ARG A 194 11.44 -5.89 -19.74
C ARG A 194 11.82 -4.75 -18.81
N ASP A 195 10.88 -3.83 -18.56
CA ASP A 195 11.14 -2.51 -17.99
C ASP A 195 10.63 -2.38 -16.55
N GLY A 196 9.58 -3.12 -16.16
CA GLY A 196 8.86 -2.99 -14.89
C GLY A 196 9.05 -4.16 -13.92
N LYS A 197 9.84 -5.18 -14.28
CA LYS A 197 9.99 -6.40 -13.47
C LYS A 197 10.33 -6.06 -12.02
N GLY A 198 9.53 -6.59 -11.09
CA GLY A 198 9.71 -6.40 -9.66
C GLY A 198 9.04 -5.16 -9.07
N VAL A 199 8.40 -4.33 -9.89
CA VAL A 199 7.66 -3.14 -9.44
C VAL A 199 6.17 -3.50 -9.28
N PRO A 200 5.60 -3.56 -8.09
CA PRO A 200 4.19 -3.88 -7.91
C PRO A 200 3.28 -2.78 -8.47
N ILE A 201 2.17 -3.20 -9.06
CA ILE A 201 1.09 -2.31 -9.47
C ILE A 201 -0.08 -2.52 -8.51
N PHE A 202 -0.36 -1.55 -7.68
CA PHE A 202 -1.50 -1.50 -6.78
C PHE A 202 -2.65 -0.79 -7.48
N SER A 203 -3.70 -1.55 -7.80
CA SER A 203 -4.85 -1.01 -8.52
C SER A 203 -5.98 -0.66 -7.56
N ILE A 204 -6.46 0.58 -7.60
CA ILE A 204 -7.60 1.07 -6.84
C ILE A 204 -8.79 1.11 -7.81
N MET A 205 -9.68 0.15 -7.65
CA MET A 205 -10.88 0.00 -8.47
C MET A 205 -11.97 0.94 -7.98
N PHE A 206 -12.52 1.74 -8.88
CA PHE A 206 -13.61 2.66 -8.60
C PHE A 206 -14.68 2.57 -9.71
N GLY A 207 -15.92 3.04 -9.45
CA GLY A 207 -16.98 3.04 -10.46
C GLY A 207 -17.19 1.71 -11.17
N ASP A 208 -17.18 1.73 -12.49
CA ASP A 208 -17.43 0.58 -13.38
C ASP A 208 -16.12 -0.05 -13.92
N ALA A 209 -14.98 0.13 -13.22
CA ALA A 209 -13.72 -0.48 -13.60
C ALA A 209 -13.84 -2.01 -13.72
N ASP A 210 -13.09 -2.58 -14.66
CA ASP A 210 -13.08 -4.02 -14.93
C ASP A 210 -12.20 -4.77 -13.92
N PRO A 211 -12.79 -5.60 -13.03
CA PRO A 211 -12.01 -6.35 -12.06
C PRO A 211 -11.03 -7.35 -12.68
N GLU A 212 -11.36 -7.97 -13.83
CA GLU A 212 -10.47 -8.95 -14.47
C GLU A 212 -9.21 -8.26 -15.00
N GLN A 213 -9.37 -7.12 -15.67
CA GLN A 213 -8.25 -6.32 -16.17
C GLN A 213 -7.30 -5.89 -15.05
N LEU A 214 -7.85 -5.44 -13.92
CA LEU A 214 -7.03 -5.01 -12.78
C LEU A 214 -6.36 -6.20 -12.06
N ASN A 215 -7.04 -7.34 -11.94
CA ASN A 215 -6.45 -8.57 -11.40
C ASN A 215 -5.34 -9.13 -12.27
N ASP A 216 -5.45 -9.00 -13.60
CA ASP A 216 -4.37 -9.36 -14.53
C ASP A 216 -3.10 -8.53 -14.27
N LEU A 217 -3.25 -7.22 -14.05
CA LEU A 217 -2.15 -6.33 -13.69
C LEU A 217 -1.55 -6.67 -12.33
N ALA A 218 -2.37 -6.95 -11.33
CA ALA A 218 -1.91 -7.36 -10.01
C ALA A 218 -1.14 -8.69 -10.07
N THR A 219 -1.67 -9.68 -10.80
CA THR A 219 -1.00 -10.99 -11.00
C THR A 219 0.33 -10.83 -11.73
N LEU A 220 0.38 -10.01 -12.78
CA LEU A 220 1.59 -9.74 -13.54
C LEU A 220 2.70 -9.13 -12.68
N SER A 221 2.33 -8.23 -11.78
CA SER A 221 3.27 -7.37 -11.04
C SER A 221 3.50 -7.80 -9.59
N ASN A 222 2.85 -8.85 -9.11
CA ASN A 222 2.76 -9.21 -7.71
C ASN A 222 2.20 -8.06 -6.84
N GLY A 223 1.31 -7.28 -7.43
CA GLY A 223 0.58 -6.22 -6.76
C GLY A 223 -0.73 -6.69 -6.14
N LYS A 224 -1.65 -5.75 -5.92
CA LYS A 224 -2.95 -6.01 -5.29
C LYS A 224 -4.03 -5.10 -5.89
N VAL A 225 -5.27 -5.60 -5.92
CA VAL A 225 -6.46 -4.79 -6.25
C VAL A 225 -7.19 -4.42 -4.97
N PHE A 226 -7.51 -3.14 -4.83
CA PHE A 226 -8.30 -2.57 -3.73
C PHE A 226 -9.66 -2.14 -4.27
N ASP A 227 -10.73 -2.56 -3.63
CA ASP A 227 -12.10 -2.18 -4.03
C ASP A 227 -12.50 -0.86 -3.36
N GLY A 228 -12.43 0.23 -4.12
CA GLY A 228 -12.81 1.57 -3.71
C GLY A 228 -14.26 1.96 -4.00
N ARG A 229 -15.07 1.06 -4.57
CA ARG A 229 -16.46 1.37 -4.97
C ARG A 229 -17.38 1.66 -3.80
N ASN A 230 -17.16 0.98 -2.67
CA ASN A 230 -17.97 1.09 -1.46
C ASN A 230 -17.18 1.59 -0.25
N GLY A 231 -15.92 1.96 -0.44
CA GLY A 231 -14.99 2.34 0.60
C GLY A 231 -14.64 3.83 0.62
N ASP A 232 -13.96 4.21 1.68
CA ASP A 232 -13.27 5.50 1.75
C ASP A 232 -11.96 5.42 0.95
N LEU A 233 -11.92 6.08 -0.20
CA LEU A 233 -10.72 6.14 -1.05
C LEU A 233 -9.51 6.66 -0.27
N SER A 234 -9.73 7.57 0.69
CA SER A 234 -8.64 8.10 1.51
C SER A 234 -7.95 7.01 2.32
N SER A 235 -8.71 6.06 2.88
CA SER A 235 -8.13 4.93 3.62
C SER A 235 -7.38 3.97 2.69
N ILE A 236 -7.90 3.74 1.48
CA ILE A 236 -7.25 2.88 0.48
C ILE A 236 -5.93 3.49 -0.01
N PHE A 237 -5.91 4.79 -0.29
CA PHE A 237 -4.66 5.45 -0.69
C PHE A 237 -3.60 5.40 0.41
N ARG A 238 -4.00 5.54 1.69
CA ARG A 238 -3.10 5.34 2.83
C ARG A 238 -2.59 3.90 2.91
N GLU A 239 -3.48 2.91 2.70
CA GLU A 239 -3.09 1.50 2.69
C GLU A 239 -2.08 1.22 1.57
N VAL A 240 -2.35 1.69 0.34
CA VAL A 240 -1.43 1.56 -0.80
C VAL A 240 -0.07 2.17 -0.48
N LYS A 241 -0.04 3.36 0.10
CA LYS A 241 1.23 3.99 0.51
C LYS A 241 1.94 3.20 1.60
N GLY A 242 1.22 2.58 2.52
CA GLY A 242 1.78 1.77 3.60
C GLY A 242 2.37 0.43 3.15
N TYR A 243 2.08 -0.04 1.93
CA TYR A 243 2.73 -1.22 1.32
C TYR A 243 4.12 -0.92 0.74
N ASN A 244 4.46 0.32 0.64
CA ASN A 244 5.69 0.81 -0.01
C ASN A 244 6.77 1.21 1.00
#